data_114b79abe5c791c27ee5eb0ebab2edee
#
_entry.id   114b79abe5c791c27ee5eb0ebab2edee
#
_cell.length_a   1.000
_cell.length_b   1.000
_cell.length_c   1.000
_cell.angle_alpha   90.00
_cell.angle_beta   90.00
_cell.angle_gamma   90.00
#
_symmetry.space_group_name_H-M   'P 1'
#
loop_
_entity.id
_entity.type
_entity.pdbx_description
1 polymer ?
#
loop_
_entity_poly.entity_id
_entity_poly.type
_entity_poly.pdbx_seq_one_letter_code
_entity_poly.pdbx_strand_id
1 'polypeptide(L)'
;MNEIKEYPEKIFEDIKHIDEQDNEYWLARELQNILEYTQWRRFENVINKAKFACENSNIKVDDHFANVGKMVDIGSNTKRITKDYRLTRYACYLIAQNGDSRKEVIALAQTYFAIQTRKQEVSEKKYNELTEDEKRIYRRNQARKGNYNLNKTAVKAHVKDLARFHNAGYKGLYNGETADDIFKRKKLRYREDILDNMGSEELANNIFRIAQTDAKLKRDKVDNEYTANFVHYEVGKEVRESIKRLGGTMPENLPTPNRSLKELEKDNKKLKTDVLEWCDIISMESKKMSRDTKINI
;
A
#
# COMPACT_ATOMS: atom_id res chain seq x y z
N MET A 1 5.29 31.67 17.28
CA MET A 1 5.37 30.57 16.28
C MET A 1 4.99 29.27 16.99
N ASN A 2 3.71 28.89 16.93
CA ASN A 2 3.28 27.63 17.57
C ASN A 2 3.68 26.48 16.63
N GLU A 3 4.57 25.63 17.12
CA GLU A 3 4.91 24.36 16.49
C GLU A 3 3.62 23.57 16.26
N ILE A 4 3.41 23.18 14.99
CA ILE A 4 2.34 22.25 14.63
C ILE A 4 2.73 20.93 15.29
N LYS A 5 2.04 20.58 16.38
CA LYS A 5 2.18 19.27 16.96
C LYS A 5 1.93 18.26 15.84
N GLU A 6 2.95 17.47 15.47
CA GLU A 6 2.82 16.27 14.63
C GLU A 6 1.97 15.26 15.42
N TYR A 7 0.66 15.40 15.32
CA TYR A 7 -0.36 14.54 15.89
C TYR A 7 -1.21 14.02 14.73
N PRO A 8 -1.76 12.86 14.73
CA PRO A 8 -1.86 11.76 15.71
C PRO A 8 -1.30 10.41 15.19
N GLU A 9 -0.71 10.38 13.99
CA GLU A 9 -0.30 9.12 13.34
C GLU A 9 0.79 8.40 14.14
N LYS A 10 1.77 9.13 14.65
CA LYS A 10 2.88 8.57 15.42
C LYS A 10 2.40 7.96 16.75
N ILE A 11 1.53 8.67 17.48
CA ILE A 11 1.02 8.19 18.79
C ILE A 11 0.10 6.97 18.61
N PHE A 12 -0.67 6.91 17.52
CA PHE A 12 -1.52 5.76 17.19
C PHE A 12 -0.70 4.53 16.83
N GLU A 13 0.38 4.70 16.06
CA GLU A 13 1.28 3.60 15.71
C GLU A 13 2.10 3.11 16.92
N ASP A 14 2.38 3.96 17.90
CA ASP A 14 3.17 3.61 19.10
C ASP A 14 2.45 2.60 20.02
N ILE A 15 1.10 2.52 19.97
CA ILE A 15 0.29 1.55 20.73
C ILE A 15 -0.14 0.34 19.89
N LYS A 16 0.43 0.18 18.72
CA LYS A 16 0.18 -0.96 17.87
C LYS A 16 0.82 -2.22 18.43
N HIS A 17 0.06 -3.30 18.46
CA HIS A 17 0.53 -4.65 18.76
C HIS A 17 0.54 -5.49 17.48
N ILE A 18 1.36 -6.53 17.48
CA ILE A 18 1.45 -7.54 16.40
C ILE A 18 1.27 -8.91 17.06
N ASP A 19 0.41 -9.75 16.48
CA ASP A 19 0.21 -11.11 16.96
C ASP A 19 1.21 -12.10 16.34
N GLU A 20 1.13 -13.37 16.75
CA GLU A 20 2.00 -14.45 16.27
C GLU A 20 1.86 -14.72 14.75
N GLN A 21 0.80 -14.21 14.11
CA GLN A 21 0.51 -14.36 12.70
C GLN A 21 0.81 -13.07 11.90
N ASP A 22 1.56 -12.12 12.50
CA ASP A 22 1.90 -10.81 11.91
C ASP A 22 0.68 -9.89 11.68
N ASN A 23 -0.48 -10.13 12.33
CA ASN A 23 -1.63 -9.24 12.24
C ASN A 23 -1.51 -8.08 13.23
N GLU A 24 -1.71 -6.86 12.73
CA GLU A 24 -1.75 -5.65 13.55
C GLU A 24 -3.05 -5.56 14.36
N TYR A 25 -2.95 -5.16 15.62
CA TYR A 25 -4.12 -4.88 16.46
C TYR A 25 -3.84 -3.82 17.52
N TRP A 26 -4.91 -3.26 18.07
CA TRP A 26 -4.90 -2.26 19.14
C TRP A 26 -5.78 -2.74 20.30
N LEU A 27 -5.40 -2.37 21.53
CA LEU A 27 -6.25 -2.59 22.69
C LEU A 27 -7.11 -1.34 22.94
N ALA A 28 -8.42 -1.55 23.13
CA ALA A 28 -9.36 -0.44 23.28
C ALA A 28 -9.06 0.44 24.48
N ARG A 29 -8.49 -0.11 25.57
CA ARG A 29 -8.09 0.70 26.74
C ARG A 29 -6.87 1.57 26.49
N GLU A 30 -5.98 1.18 25.61
CA GLU A 30 -4.84 2.01 25.20
C GLU A 30 -5.34 3.12 24.27
N LEU A 31 -6.20 2.79 23.32
CA LEU A 31 -6.84 3.75 22.43
C LEU A 31 -7.73 4.75 23.21
N GLN A 32 -8.41 4.32 24.28
CA GLN A 32 -9.17 5.21 25.18
C GLN A 32 -8.32 6.36 25.68
N ASN A 33 -7.09 6.08 26.11
CA ASN A 33 -6.18 7.10 26.66
C ASN A 33 -5.74 8.09 25.58
N ILE A 34 -5.40 7.58 24.38
CA ILE A 34 -5.00 8.43 23.24
C ILE A 34 -6.14 9.34 22.80
N LEU A 35 -7.37 8.82 22.75
CA LEU A 35 -8.56 9.61 22.42
C LEU A 35 -9.09 10.44 23.60
N GLU A 36 -8.31 10.53 24.68
CA GLU A 36 -8.57 11.37 25.86
C GLU A 36 -9.93 11.09 26.54
N TYR A 37 -10.40 9.84 26.53
CA TYR A 37 -11.58 9.44 27.30
C TYR A 37 -11.20 9.02 28.72
N THR A 38 -11.59 9.82 29.70
CA THR A 38 -11.32 9.54 31.12
C THR A 38 -12.17 8.41 31.71
N GLN A 39 -13.35 8.18 31.15
CA GLN A 39 -14.30 7.16 31.64
C GLN A 39 -14.54 6.07 30.60
N TRP A 40 -14.27 4.80 30.98
CA TRP A 40 -14.51 3.65 30.13
C TRP A 40 -15.94 3.59 29.58
N ARG A 41 -16.95 3.82 30.42
CA ARG A 41 -18.36 3.81 30.01
C ARG A 41 -18.65 4.75 28.84
N ARG A 42 -18.06 5.95 28.85
CA ARG A 42 -18.22 6.91 27.74
C ARG A 42 -17.52 6.42 26.49
N PHE A 43 -16.34 5.86 26.63
CA PHE A 43 -15.59 5.30 25.51
C PHE A 43 -16.26 4.05 24.93
N GLU A 44 -16.77 3.18 25.78
CA GLU A 44 -17.53 2.00 25.36
C GLU A 44 -18.79 2.35 24.57
N ASN A 45 -19.47 3.46 24.88
CA ASN A 45 -20.56 3.96 24.06
C ASN A 45 -20.11 4.34 22.64
N VAL A 46 -18.91 4.91 22.49
CA VAL A 46 -18.34 5.20 21.17
C VAL A 46 -17.99 3.91 20.42
N ILE A 47 -17.41 2.93 21.11
CA ILE A 47 -17.16 1.60 20.53
C ILE A 47 -18.48 0.97 20.03
N ASN A 48 -19.55 1.06 20.81
CA ASN A 48 -20.86 0.52 20.41
C ASN A 48 -21.41 1.24 19.17
N LYS A 49 -21.28 2.56 19.06
CA LYS A 49 -21.65 3.31 17.86
C LYS A 49 -20.83 2.84 16.64
N ALA A 50 -19.53 2.64 16.83
CA ALA A 50 -18.65 2.13 15.77
C ALA A 50 -19.04 0.69 15.34
N LYS A 51 -19.44 -0.17 16.29
CA LYS A 51 -19.98 -1.51 15.98
C LYS A 51 -21.26 -1.44 15.16
N PHE A 52 -22.20 -0.57 15.52
CA PHE A 52 -23.43 -0.36 14.74
C PHE A 52 -23.10 0.17 13.31
N ALA A 53 -22.14 1.08 13.18
CA ALA A 53 -21.71 1.55 11.87
C ALA A 53 -21.11 0.41 11.02
N CYS A 54 -20.31 -0.47 11.65
CA CYS A 54 -19.74 -1.64 11.01
C CYS A 54 -20.85 -2.61 10.54
N GLU A 55 -21.79 -2.95 11.40
CA GLU A 55 -22.92 -3.84 11.11
C GLU A 55 -23.81 -3.32 9.99
N ASN A 56 -24.19 -2.03 10.06
CA ASN A 56 -25.01 -1.39 9.03
C ASN A 56 -24.31 -1.28 7.65
N SER A 57 -22.97 -1.41 7.64
CA SER A 57 -22.16 -1.47 6.41
C SER A 57 -22.00 -2.91 5.88
N ASN A 58 -22.76 -3.89 6.43
CA ASN A 58 -22.66 -5.32 6.11
C ASN A 58 -21.25 -5.92 6.34
N ILE A 59 -20.50 -5.37 7.30
CA ILE A 59 -19.18 -5.86 7.69
C ILE A 59 -19.34 -6.60 9.03
N LYS A 60 -18.74 -7.79 9.13
CA LYS A 60 -18.86 -8.63 10.31
C LYS A 60 -18.10 -8.01 11.49
N VAL A 61 -18.86 -7.68 12.57
CA VAL A 61 -18.33 -6.95 13.73
C VAL A 61 -17.23 -7.74 14.45
N ASP A 62 -17.40 -9.07 14.60
CA ASP A 62 -16.46 -9.91 15.35
C ASP A 62 -15.07 -9.98 14.72
N ASP A 63 -14.95 -9.77 13.41
CA ASP A 63 -13.67 -9.75 12.71
C ASP A 63 -12.86 -8.49 13.05
N HIS A 64 -13.50 -7.45 13.58
CA HIS A 64 -12.90 -6.16 13.85
C HIS A 64 -12.90 -5.75 15.33
N PHE A 65 -13.79 -6.30 16.14
CA PHE A 65 -13.99 -5.97 17.55
C PHE A 65 -14.04 -7.23 18.42
N ALA A 66 -12.91 -7.90 18.58
CA ALA A 66 -12.85 -9.11 19.39
C ALA A 66 -12.84 -8.78 20.90
N ASN A 67 -13.72 -9.45 21.66
CA ASN A 67 -13.74 -9.31 23.11
C ASN A 67 -12.51 -9.97 23.73
N VAL A 68 -11.78 -9.24 24.56
CA VAL A 68 -10.66 -9.75 25.34
C VAL A 68 -10.81 -9.33 26.79
N GLY A 69 -10.47 -10.24 27.70
CA GLY A 69 -10.45 -9.95 29.13
C GLY A 69 -9.02 -9.65 29.59
N LYS A 70 -8.76 -8.48 30.18
CA LYS A 70 -7.50 -8.19 30.84
C LYS A 70 -7.62 -8.44 32.34
N MET A 71 -6.71 -9.23 32.89
CA MET A 71 -6.62 -9.43 34.34
C MET A 71 -5.92 -8.24 34.97
N VAL A 72 -6.58 -7.53 35.88
CA VAL A 72 -6.06 -6.35 36.57
C VAL A 72 -6.01 -6.60 38.06
N ASP A 73 -4.91 -6.30 38.72
CA ASP A 73 -4.76 -6.37 40.19
C ASP A 73 -5.52 -5.20 40.82
N ILE A 74 -6.47 -5.50 41.73
CA ILE A 74 -7.28 -4.51 42.44
C ILE A 74 -6.86 -4.31 43.91
N GLY A 75 -5.65 -4.74 44.26
CA GLY A 75 -5.13 -4.71 45.64
C GLY A 75 -5.51 -5.97 46.43
N SER A 76 -4.81 -6.22 47.54
CA SER A 76 -5.03 -7.38 48.45
C SER A 76 -4.96 -8.75 47.74
N ASN A 77 -4.03 -8.92 46.78
CA ASN A 77 -3.85 -10.19 46.03
C ASN A 77 -5.11 -10.64 45.23
N THR A 78 -6.06 -9.73 44.98
CA THR A 78 -7.28 -10.04 44.23
C THR A 78 -7.16 -9.54 42.79
N LYS A 79 -7.42 -10.44 41.82
CA LYS A 79 -7.41 -10.12 40.39
C LYS A 79 -8.83 -10.05 39.84
N ARG A 80 -9.13 -9.05 39.05
CA ARG A 80 -10.41 -8.91 38.37
C ARG A 80 -10.21 -8.91 36.85
N ILE A 81 -11.06 -9.66 36.16
CA ILE A 81 -11.13 -9.59 34.70
C ILE A 81 -11.83 -8.28 34.33
N THR A 82 -11.13 -7.42 33.61
CA THR A 82 -11.65 -6.16 33.09
C THR A 82 -11.90 -6.32 31.61
N LYS A 83 -13.09 -5.91 31.17
CA LYS A 83 -13.49 -5.94 29.76
C LYS A 83 -12.57 -5.04 28.93
N ASP A 84 -12.06 -5.57 27.84
CA ASP A 84 -11.30 -4.86 26.82
C ASP A 84 -11.67 -5.42 25.44
N TYR A 85 -11.24 -4.74 24.36
CA TYR A 85 -11.43 -5.18 23.01
C TYR A 85 -10.10 -5.17 22.26
N ARG A 86 -9.85 -6.23 21.51
CA ARG A 86 -8.84 -6.24 20.46
C ARG A 86 -9.48 -5.68 19.20
N LEU A 87 -8.90 -4.60 18.68
CA LEU A 87 -9.42 -3.81 17.58
C LEU A 87 -8.50 -3.95 16.37
N THR A 88 -9.07 -4.11 15.19
CA THR A 88 -8.33 -3.92 13.94
C THR A 88 -8.14 -2.41 13.66
N ARG A 89 -7.26 -2.06 12.73
CA ARG A 89 -7.07 -0.68 12.24
C ARG A 89 -8.40 -0.07 11.78
N TYR A 90 -9.22 -0.84 11.07
CA TYR A 90 -10.56 -0.43 10.62
C TYR A 90 -11.49 -0.07 11.79
N ALA A 91 -11.51 -0.91 12.83
CA ALA A 91 -12.30 -0.62 14.04
C ALA A 91 -11.85 0.67 14.73
N CYS A 92 -10.53 0.92 14.81
CA CYS A 92 -9.99 2.16 15.37
C CYS A 92 -10.44 3.40 14.58
N TYR A 93 -10.50 3.28 13.26
CA TYR A 93 -10.99 4.36 12.39
C TYR A 93 -12.46 4.65 12.60
N LEU A 94 -13.30 3.61 12.68
CA LEU A 94 -14.73 3.76 13.00
C LEU A 94 -14.95 4.38 14.39
N ILE A 95 -14.14 4.00 15.39
CA ILE A 95 -14.19 4.60 16.73
C ILE A 95 -13.87 6.10 16.68
N ALA A 96 -12.81 6.50 15.97
CA ALA A 96 -12.44 7.91 15.82
C ALA A 96 -13.53 8.70 15.09
N GLN A 97 -14.13 8.15 14.01
CA GLN A 97 -15.23 8.79 13.28
C GLN A 97 -16.50 8.97 14.11
N ASN A 98 -16.79 8.05 15.03
CA ASN A 98 -17.95 8.12 15.93
C ASN A 98 -17.65 8.82 17.28
N GLY A 99 -16.43 9.31 17.45
CA GLY A 99 -15.99 10.01 18.64
C GLY A 99 -16.55 11.42 18.78
N ASP A 100 -16.34 12.03 19.95
CA ASP A 100 -16.76 13.39 20.25
C ASP A 100 -15.81 14.40 19.62
N SER A 101 -16.23 15.07 18.55
CA SER A 101 -15.43 16.04 17.77
C SER A 101 -15.07 17.32 18.56
N ARG A 102 -15.65 17.53 19.75
CA ARG A 102 -15.22 18.63 20.66
C ARG A 102 -13.85 18.34 21.28
N LYS A 103 -13.38 17.12 21.23
CA LYS A 103 -12.01 16.76 21.61
C LYS A 103 -11.06 17.00 20.43
N GLU A 104 -10.02 17.79 20.66
CA GLU A 104 -9.05 18.16 19.63
C GLU A 104 -8.45 16.94 18.91
N VAL A 105 -8.04 15.93 19.67
CA VAL A 105 -7.46 14.68 19.10
C VAL A 105 -8.42 13.96 18.17
N ILE A 106 -9.72 13.95 18.48
CA ILE A 106 -10.74 13.31 17.64
C ILE A 106 -11.02 14.15 16.40
N ALA A 107 -11.16 15.48 16.56
CA ALA A 107 -11.33 16.38 15.42
C ALA A 107 -10.15 16.28 14.43
N LEU A 108 -8.92 16.21 14.93
CA LEU A 108 -7.72 16.00 14.10
C LEU A 108 -7.75 14.64 13.38
N ALA A 109 -8.13 13.56 14.06
CA ALA A 109 -8.27 12.23 13.43
C ALA A 109 -9.35 12.22 12.35
N GLN A 110 -10.51 12.79 12.59
CA GLN A 110 -11.60 12.92 11.61
C GLN A 110 -11.17 13.75 10.38
N THR A 111 -10.49 14.86 10.60
CA THR A 111 -9.94 15.71 9.54
C THR A 111 -8.90 14.95 8.71
N TYR A 112 -8.00 14.21 9.36
CA TYR A 112 -7.02 13.37 8.68
C TYR A 112 -7.70 12.35 7.75
N PHE A 113 -8.73 11.62 8.23
CA PHE A 113 -9.45 10.65 7.40
C PHE A 113 -10.18 11.31 6.23
N ALA A 114 -10.82 12.47 6.44
CA ALA A 114 -11.48 13.20 5.35
C ALA A 114 -10.47 13.60 4.25
N ILE A 115 -9.30 14.10 4.65
CA ILE A 115 -8.21 14.46 3.72
C ILE A 115 -7.69 13.23 2.97
N GLN A 116 -7.44 12.11 3.65
CA GLN A 116 -6.92 10.89 3.01
C GLN A 116 -7.94 10.28 2.04
N THR A 117 -9.23 10.24 2.41
CA THR A 117 -10.30 9.79 1.51
C THR A 117 -10.36 10.68 0.27
N ARG A 118 -10.32 12.01 0.44
CA ARG A 118 -10.34 12.93 -0.71
C ARG A 118 -9.12 12.78 -1.60
N LYS A 119 -7.94 12.55 -1.03
CA LYS A 119 -6.73 12.25 -1.81
C LYS A 119 -6.89 10.99 -2.65
N GLN A 120 -7.47 9.94 -2.07
CA GLN A 120 -7.73 8.69 -2.77
C GLN A 120 -8.70 8.90 -3.95
N GLU A 121 -9.83 9.55 -3.71
CA GLU A 121 -10.83 9.86 -4.75
C GLU A 121 -10.22 10.67 -5.90
N VAL A 122 -9.44 11.72 -5.59
CA VAL A 122 -8.80 12.57 -6.59
C VAL A 122 -7.75 11.79 -7.39
N SER A 123 -6.97 10.93 -6.71
CA SER A 123 -5.96 10.08 -7.36
C SER A 123 -6.61 9.09 -8.33
N GLU A 124 -7.68 8.41 -7.92
CA GLU A 124 -8.40 7.44 -8.77
C GLU A 124 -9.07 8.12 -9.97
N LYS A 125 -9.73 9.25 -9.75
CA LYS A 125 -10.36 10.02 -10.84
C LYS A 125 -9.33 10.47 -11.88
N LYS A 126 -8.22 11.06 -11.42
CA LYS A 126 -7.14 11.50 -12.29
C LYS A 126 -6.51 10.35 -13.06
N TYR A 127 -6.29 9.18 -12.41
CA TYR A 127 -5.74 8.01 -13.09
C TYR A 127 -6.65 7.52 -14.24
N ASN A 128 -7.97 7.54 -14.04
CA ASN A 128 -8.93 7.12 -15.06
C ASN A 128 -8.99 8.08 -16.27
N GLU A 129 -8.68 9.36 -16.03
CA GLU A 129 -8.64 10.41 -17.06
C GLU A 129 -7.32 10.41 -17.87
N LEU A 130 -6.31 9.65 -17.44
CA LEU A 130 -5.01 9.56 -18.13
C LEU A 130 -5.15 8.91 -19.51
N THR A 131 -4.41 9.46 -20.47
CA THR A 131 -4.15 8.80 -21.76
C THR A 131 -3.33 7.52 -21.56
N GLU A 132 -3.29 6.65 -22.57
CA GLU A 132 -2.49 5.42 -22.50
C GLU A 132 -1.00 5.72 -22.27
N ASP A 133 -0.44 6.73 -22.92
CA ASP A 133 0.97 7.09 -22.74
C ASP A 133 1.27 7.62 -21.33
N GLU A 134 0.36 8.39 -20.73
CA GLU A 134 0.48 8.82 -19.33
C GLU A 134 0.37 7.65 -18.36
N LYS A 135 -0.56 6.70 -18.61
CA LYS A 135 -0.64 5.45 -17.84
C LYS A 135 0.63 4.63 -17.95
N ARG A 136 1.23 4.56 -19.14
CA ARG A 136 2.51 3.88 -19.37
C ARG A 136 3.65 4.52 -18.55
N ILE A 137 3.77 5.87 -18.58
CA ILE A 137 4.78 6.59 -17.79
C ILE A 137 4.61 6.30 -16.30
N TYR A 138 3.40 6.42 -15.79
CA TYR A 138 3.07 6.17 -14.39
C TYR A 138 3.46 4.73 -13.98
N ARG A 139 3.00 3.72 -14.71
CA ARG A 139 3.27 2.31 -14.43
C ARG A 139 4.73 1.94 -14.60
N ARG A 140 5.43 2.49 -15.61
CA ARG A 140 6.87 2.30 -15.77
C ARG A 140 7.65 2.79 -14.54
N ASN A 141 7.28 3.95 -14.00
CA ASN A 141 7.91 4.50 -12.80
C ASN A 141 7.63 3.62 -11.57
N GLN A 142 6.40 3.07 -11.44
CA GLN A 142 6.08 2.09 -10.41
C GLN A 142 6.90 0.81 -10.56
N ALA A 143 7.04 0.27 -11.78
CA ALA A 143 7.83 -0.93 -12.05
C ALA A 143 9.31 -0.70 -11.68
N ARG A 144 9.91 0.44 -12.03
CA ARG A 144 11.29 0.80 -11.67
C ARG A 144 11.47 0.90 -10.15
N LYS A 145 10.55 1.56 -9.45
CA LYS A 145 10.57 1.63 -7.97
C LYS A 145 10.39 0.25 -7.34
N GLY A 146 9.49 -0.56 -7.87
CA GLY A 146 9.28 -1.94 -7.45
C GLY A 146 10.53 -2.80 -7.63
N ASN A 147 11.17 -2.74 -8.80
CA ASN A 147 12.43 -3.43 -9.08
C ASN A 147 13.56 -2.99 -8.14
N TYR A 148 13.66 -1.69 -7.82
CA TYR A 148 14.64 -1.21 -6.86
C TYR A 148 14.44 -1.84 -5.46
N ASN A 149 13.20 -1.93 -4.98
CA ASN A 149 12.90 -2.56 -3.70
C ASN A 149 13.13 -4.07 -3.75
N LEU A 150 12.70 -4.73 -4.82
CA LEU A 150 12.92 -6.16 -5.05
C LEU A 150 14.42 -6.50 -5.09
N ASN A 151 15.25 -5.66 -5.73
CA ASN A 151 16.70 -5.83 -5.75
C ASN A 151 17.29 -5.79 -4.34
N LYS A 152 16.83 -4.85 -3.48
CA LYS A 152 17.25 -4.80 -2.08
C LYS A 152 16.89 -6.09 -1.31
N THR A 153 15.71 -6.63 -1.56
CA THR A 153 15.27 -7.89 -0.95
C THR A 153 16.06 -9.08 -1.48
N ALA A 154 16.31 -9.14 -2.80
CA ALA A 154 17.13 -10.17 -3.42
C ALA A 154 18.59 -10.17 -2.90
N VAL A 155 19.19 -8.99 -2.75
CA VAL A 155 20.54 -8.87 -2.15
C VAL A 155 20.55 -9.36 -0.70
N LYS A 156 19.51 -9.07 0.09
CA LYS A 156 19.36 -9.63 1.45
C LYS A 156 19.22 -11.15 1.45
N ALA A 157 18.62 -11.72 0.40
CA ALA A 157 18.54 -13.15 0.15
C ALA A 157 19.81 -13.72 -0.51
N HIS A 158 20.95 -13.01 -0.45
CA HIS A 158 22.25 -13.41 -0.97
C HIS A 158 22.29 -13.65 -2.49
N VAL A 159 21.40 -13.04 -3.26
CA VAL A 159 21.45 -13.04 -4.73
C VAL A 159 22.63 -12.21 -5.19
N LYS A 160 23.56 -12.83 -5.94
CA LYS A 160 24.75 -12.19 -6.52
C LYS A 160 24.52 -11.74 -7.95
N ASP A 161 23.79 -12.54 -8.74
CA ASP A 161 23.47 -12.25 -10.14
C ASP A 161 22.03 -11.75 -10.29
N LEU A 162 21.84 -10.43 -10.17
CA LEU A 162 20.54 -9.77 -10.33
C LEU A 162 19.99 -9.93 -11.75
N ALA A 163 20.85 -10.04 -12.79
CA ALA A 163 20.38 -10.24 -14.17
C ALA A 163 19.72 -11.61 -14.31
N ARG A 164 20.35 -12.64 -13.76
CA ARG A 164 19.78 -14.01 -13.73
C ARG A 164 18.51 -14.05 -12.92
N PHE A 165 18.47 -13.34 -11.79
CA PHE A 165 17.28 -13.23 -10.94
C PHE A 165 16.10 -12.58 -11.68
N HIS A 166 16.31 -11.46 -12.38
CA HIS A 166 15.27 -10.83 -13.18
C HIS A 166 14.83 -11.70 -14.36
N ASN A 167 15.77 -12.37 -15.00
CA ASN A 167 15.45 -13.31 -16.09
C ASN A 167 14.59 -14.49 -15.61
N ALA A 168 14.76 -14.98 -14.38
CA ALA A 168 13.89 -15.99 -13.82
C ALA A 168 12.42 -15.53 -13.77
N GLY A 169 12.18 -14.29 -13.31
CA GLY A 169 10.85 -13.71 -13.29
C GLY A 169 10.25 -13.47 -14.67
N TYR A 170 11.06 -13.03 -15.64
CA TYR A 170 10.59 -12.91 -17.03
C TYR A 170 10.24 -14.27 -17.62
N LYS A 171 11.08 -15.29 -17.46
CA LYS A 171 10.78 -16.66 -17.93
C LYS A 171 9.46 -17.19 -17.39
N GLY A 172 9.16 -16.96 -16.13
CA GLY A 172 7.87 -17.36 -15.55
C GLY A 172 6.69 -16.64 -16.21
N LEU A 173 6.77 -15.31 -16.38
CA LEU A 173 5.67 -14.50 -16.89
C LEU A 173 5.50 -14.61 -18.42
N TYR A 174 6.60 -14.73 -19.20
CA TYR A 174 6.62 -14.69 -20.67
C TYR A 174 6.93 -16.05 -21.30
N ASN A 175 6.43 -17.12 -20.70
CA ASN A 175 6.54 -18.47 -21.27
C ASN A 175 7.98 -18.91 -21.61
N GLY A 176 8.93 -18.61 -20.73
CA GLY A 176 10.33 -18.98 -20.91
C GLY A 176 11.21 -17.92 -21.54
N GLU A 177 10.66 -16.80 -22.02
CA GLU A 177 11.46 -15.69 -22.58
C GLU A 177 12.32 -15.00 -21.51
N THR A 178 13.55 -14.71 -21.86
CA THR A 178 14.46 -13.83 -21.10
C THR A 178 14.23 -12.38 -21.46
N ALA A 179 14.88 -11.45 -20.73
CA ALA A 179 14.91 -10.03 -21.11
C ALA A 179 15.41 -9.81 -22.56
N ASP A 180 16.43 -10.58 -22.97
CA ASP A 180 16.99 -10.52 -24.33
C ASP A 180 16.00 -11.04 -25.38
N ASP A 181 15.23 -12.08 -25.07
CA ASP A 181 14.21 -12.62 -25.98
C ASP A 181 13.06 -11.62 -26.16
N ILE A 182 12.60 -10.99 -25.07
CA ILE A 182 11.61 -9.91 -25.10
C ILE A 182 12.13 -8.73 -25.93
N PHE A 183 13.39 -8.35 -25.72
CA PHE A 183 14.06 -7.27 -26.47
C PHE A 183 14.04 -7.56 -27.97
N LYS A 184 14.43 -8.77 -28.39
CA LYS A 184 14.41 -9.21 -29.78
C LYS A 184 13.00 -9.27 -30.37
N ARG A 185 12.04 -9.86 -29.63
CA ARG A 185 10.62 -9.96 -30.06
C ARG A 185 10.01 -8.58 -30.31
N LYS A 186 10.31 -7.62 -29.42
CA LYS A 186 9.87 -6.22 -29.57
C LYS A 186 10.66 -5.42 -30.59
N LYS A 187 11.70 -6.01 -31.25
CA LYS A 187 12.57 -5.37 -32.24
C LYS A 187 13.18 -4.07 -31.76
N LEU A 188 13.63 -4.05 -30.49
CA LEU A 188 14.18 -2.86 -29.87
C LEU A 188 15.58 -2.53 -30.41
N ARG A 189 15.90 -1.23 -30.42
CA ARG A 189 17.22 -0.74 -30.83
C ARG A 189 18.21 -0.82 -29.67
N TYR A 190 19.47 -0.86 -29.96
CA TYR A 190 20.54 -0.87 -28.97
C TYR A 190 20.33 0.23 -27.90
N ARG A 191 20.45 -0.11 -26.62
CA ARG A 191 20.23 0.73 -25.44
C ARG A 191 18.76 1.16 -25.19
N GLU A 192 17.80 0.57 -25.83
CA GLU A 192 16.39 0.74 -25.44
C GLU A 192 16.05 -0.16 -24.25
N ASP A 193 15.28 0.39 -23.32
CA ASP A 193 14.78 -0.33 -22.14
C ASP A 193 13.48 -1.04 -22.51
N ILE A 194 13.36 -2.32 -22.14
CA ILE A 194 12.13 -3.09 -22.39
C ILE A 194 10.91 -2.49 -21.68
N LEU A 195 11.08 -1.92 -20.48
CA LEU A 195 9.99 -1.27 -19.76
C LEU A 195 9.48 0.00 -20.46
N ASP A 196 10.34 0.70 -21.17
CA ASP A 196 9.95 1.90 -21.93
C ASP A 196 9.14 1.54 -23.19
N ASN A 197 9.16 0.27 -23.60
CA ASN A 197 8.51 -0.27 -24.79
C ASN A 197 7.38 -1.26 -24.46
N MET A 198 6.84 -1.19 -23.25
CA MET A 198 5.66 -1.93 -22.78
C MET A 198 4.42 -1.05 -22.76
N GLY A 199 3.26 -1.64 -23.10
CA GLY A 199 1.95 -1.04 -22.88
C GLY A 199 1.60 -0.98 -21.40
N SER A 200 0.56 -0.22 -21.04
CA SER A 200 0.16 -0.07 -19.64
C SER A 200 -0.28 -1.38 -19.00
N GLU A 201 -0.95 -2.27 -19.75
CA GLU A 201 -1.36 -3.60 -19.28
C GLU A 201 -0.15 -4.51 -19.03
N GLU A 202 0.81 -4.55 -19.96
CA GLU A 202 2.04 -5.33 -19.80
C GLU A 202 2.86 -4.87 -18.59
N LEU A 203 2.95 -3.55 -18.37
CA LEU A 203 3.57 -2.97 -17.18
C LEU A 203 2.84 -3.35 -15.90
N ALA A 204 1.49 -3.39 -15.89
CA ALA A 204 0.72 -3.82 -14.73
C ALA A 204 1.01 -5.26 -14.33
N ASN A 205 1.10 -6.17 -15.31
CA ASN A 205 1.44 -7.57 -15.07
C ASN A 205 2.85 -7.72 -14.45
N ASN A 206 3.80 -6.93 -14.94
CA ASN A 206 5.16 -6.89 -14.37
C ASN A 206 5.19 -6.30 -12.95
N ILE A 207 4.45 -5.22 -12.67
CA ILE A 207 4.34 -4.63 -11.33
C ILE A 207 3.80 -5.67 -10.35
N PHE A 208 2.74 -6.40 -10.74
CA PHE A 208 2.15 -7.43 -9.89
C PHE A 208 3.15 -8.56 -9.58
N ARG A 209 3.84 -9.08 -10.61
CA ARG A 209 4.93 -10.06 -10.43
C ARG A 209 6.00 -9.56 -9.46
N ILE A 210 6.50 -8.33 -9.65
CA ILE A 210 7.53 -7.72 -8.83
C ILE A 210 7.09 -7.63 -7.36
N ALA A 211 5.87 -7.11 -7.12
CA ALA A 211 5.33 -6.92 -5.79
C ALA A 211 5.12 -8.26 -5.05
N GLN A 212 4.55 -9.27 -5.75
CA GLN A 212 4.33 -10.60 -5.16
C GLN A 212 5.65 -11.33 -4.88
N THR A 213 6.66 -11.16 -5.73
CA THR A 213 7.99 -11.74 -5.49
C THR A 213 8.63 -11.12 -4.25
N ASP A 214 8.64 -9.79 -4.15
CA ASP A 214 9.19 -9.09 -2.99
C ASP A 214 8.52 -9.51 -1.67
N ALA A 215 7.19 -9.57 -1.68
CA ALA A 215 6.41 -10.01 -0.52
C ALA A 215 6.71 -11.48 -0.15
N LYS A 216 6.79 -12.38 -1.16
CA LYS A 216 7.05 -13.82 -0.94
C LYS A 216 8.46 -14.06 -0.40
N LEU A 217 9.49 -13.41 -0.96
CA LEU A 217 10.87 -13.53 -0.48
C LEU A 217 10.99 -13.12 0.99
N LYS A 218 10.29 -12.06 1.40
CA LYS A 218 10.28 -11.58 2.80
C LYS A 218 9.53 -12.54 3.73
N ARG A 219 8.32 -12.94 3.36
CA ARG A 219 7.46 -13.83 4.16
C ARG A 219 8.12 -15.19 4.40
N ASP A 220 8.67 -15.79 3.33
CA ASP A 220 9.27 -17.12 3.35
C ASP A 220 10.73 -17.07 3.86
N LYS A 221 11.24 -15.87 4.25
CA LYS A 221 12.61 -15.64 4.77
C LYS A 221 13.69 -16.28 3.90
N VAL A 222 13.56 -16.13 2.57
CA VAL A 222 14.49 -16.72 1.61
C VAL A 222 15.89 -16.14 1.80
N ASP A 223 16.90 -17.00 1.90
CA ASP A 223 18.27 -16.66 2.26
C ASP A 223 19.34 -17.14 1.27
N ASN A 224 18.95 -17.66 0.09
CA ASN A 224 19.89 -18.12 -0.92
C ASN A 224 19.40 -17.80 -2.34
N GLU A 225 20.38 -17.63 -3.25
CA GLU A 225 20.17 -17.22 -4.64
C GLU A 225 19.32 -18.23 -5.43
N TYR A 226 19.56 -19.54 -5.24
CA TYR A 226 18.83 -20.57 -5.98
C TYR A 226 17.33 -20.50 -5.66
N THR A 227 16.98 -20.48 -4.38
CA THR A 227 15.59 -20.37 -3.93
C THR A 227 14.96 -19.05 -4.35
N ALA A 228 15.70 -17.93 -4.26
CA ALA A 228 15.21 -16.62 -4.71
C ALA A 228 14.87 -16.62 -6.21
N ASN A 229 15.74 -17.17 -7.05
CA ASN A 229 15.49 -17.33 -8.49
C ASN A 229 14.27 -18.20 -8.76
N PHE A 230 14.15 -19.33 -8.05
CA PHE A 230 13.02 -20.24 -8.17
C PHE A 230 11.70 -19.57 -7.78
N VAL A 231 11.67 -18.86 -6.64
CA VAL A 231 10.50 -18.09 -6.19
C VAL A 231 10.09 -17.05 -7.23
N HIS A 232 11.05 -16.31 -7.80
CA HIS A 232 10.76 -15.30 -8.81
C HIS A 232 10.16 -15.89 -10.09
N TYR A 233 10.67 -17.07 -10.52
CA TYR A 233 10.12 -17.83 -11.64
C TYR A 233 8.68 -18.31 -11.35
N GLU A 234 8.46 -18.97 -10.21
CA GLU A 234 7.14 -19.49 -9.83
C GLU A 234 6.10 -18.37 -9.70
N VAL A 235 6.45 -17.25 -9.06
CA VAL A 235 5.54 -16.08 -9.00
C VAL A 235 5.20 -15.59 -10.40
N GLY A 236 6.18 -15.51 -11.31
CA GLY A 236 5.93 -15.12 -12.69
C GLY A 236 4.95 -16.07 -13.38
N LYS A 237 5.12 -17.38 -13.19
CA LYS A 237 4.24 -18.43 -13.72
C LYS A 237 2.83 -18.35 -13.15
N GLU A 238 2.67 -18.14 -11.84
CA GLU A 238 1.36 -17.99 -11.21
C GLU A 238 0.61 -16.74 -11.72
N VAL A 239 1.31 -15.62 -11.92
CA VAL A 239 0.72 -14.42 -12.54
C VAL A 239 0.23 -14.75 -13.95
N ARG A 240 1.05 -15.45 -14.75
CA ARG A 240 0.69 -15.91 -16.10
C ARG A 240 -0.56 -16.80 -16.09
N GLU A 241 -0.61 -17.82 -15.24
CA GLU A 241 -1.76 -18.72 -15.13
C GLU A 241 -3.03 -17.97 -14.67
N SER A 242 -2.88 -16.95 -13.84
CA SER A 242 -3.98 -16.09 -13.44
C SER A 242 -4.55 -15.29 -14.61
N ILE A 243 -3.69 -14.71 -15.46
CA ILE A 243 -4.11 -13.99 -16.68
C ILE A 243 -4.87 -14.97 -17.59
N LYS A 244 -4.34 -16.18 -17.80
CA LYS A 244 -4.97 -17.21 -18.63
C LYS A 244 -6.36 -17.60 -18.12
N ARG A 245 -6.52 -17.83 -16.81
CA ARG A 245 -7.83 -18.18 -16.20
C ARG A 245 -8.85 -17.09 -16.36
N LEU A 246 -8.43 -15.84 -16.35
CA LEU A 246 -9.29 -14.67 -16.52
C LEU A 246 -9.60 -14.38 -18.00
N GLY A 247 -9.05 -15.15 -18.94
CA GLY A 247 -9.24 -14.92 -20.39
C GLY A 247 -8.49 -13.70 -20.91
N GLY A 248 -7.48 -13.20 -20.17
CA GLY A 248 -6.67 -12.04 -20.57
C GLY A 248 -5.66 -12.38 -21.67
N THR A 249 -5.15 -11.34 -22.32
CA THR A 249 -4.09 -11.48 -23.34
C THR A 249 -2.76 -11.82 -22.69
N MET A 250 -2.08 -12.82 -23.20
CA MET A 250 -0.76 -13.20 -22.69
C MET A 250 0.26 -12.10 -22.90
N PRO A 251 1.19 -11.87 -21.94
CA PRO A 251 2.14 -10.75 -22.01
C PRO A 251 2.95 -10.67 -23.30
N GLU A 252 3.35 -11.82 -23.86
CA GLU A 252 4.07 -11.90 -25.12
C GLU A 252 3.24 -11.50 -26.36
N ASN A 253 1.92 -11.58 -26.26
CA ASN A 253 0.97 -11.24 -27.33
C ASN A 253 0.43 -9.80 -27.24
N LEU A 254 0.77 -9.08 -26.17
CA LEU A 254 0.39 -7.68 -26.03
C LEU A 254 1.15 -6.80 -27.03
N PRO A 255 0.47 -5.79 -27.63
CA PRO A 255 1.10 -4.96 -28.64
C PRO A 255 2.27 -4.15 -28.08
N THR A 256 3.34 -4.03 -28.87
CA THR A 256 4.40 -3.08 -28.59
C THR A 256 3.97 -1.69 -29.02
N PRO A 257 4.00 -0.68 -28.14
CA PRO A 257 3.68 0.69 -28.52
C PRO A 257 4.57 1.23 -29.64
N ASN A 258 4.00 2.06 -30.51
CA ASN A 258 4.74 2.61 -31.65
C ASN A 258 5.92 3.52 -31.28
N ARG A 259 5.88 4.11 -30.07
CA ARG A 259 6.90 5.00 -29.53
C ARG A 259 7.33 4.57 -28.15
N SER A 260 8.63 4.60 -27.89
CA SER A 260 9.16 4.35 -26.55
C SER A 260 8.85 5.52 -25.61
N LEU A 261 8.73 5.25 -24.31
CA LEU A 261 8.53 6.32 -23.31
C LEU A 261 9.70 7.30 -23.29
N LYS A 262 10.92 6.85 -23.60
CA LYS A 262 12.10 7.71 -23.70
C LYS A 262 11.99 8.71 -24.87
N GLU A 263 11.38 8.33 -25.99
CA GLU A 263 11.07 9.23 -27.11
C GLU A 263 10.00 10.23 -26.75
N LEU A 264 8.92 9.77 -26.12
CA LEU A 264 7.82 10.63 -25.64
C LEU A 264 8.31 11.67 -24.61
N GLU A 265 9.20 11.28 -23.69
CA GLU A 265 9.80 12.18 -22.71
C GLU A 265 10.73 13.23 -23.32
N LYS A 266 11.38 12.91 -24.44
CA LYS A 266 12.21 13.89 -25.17
C LYS A 266 11.37 14.95 -25.87
N ASP A 267 10.27 14.54 -26.51
CA ASP A 267 9.42 15.44 -27.28
C ASP A 267 8.49 16.28 -26.37
N ASN A 268 8.21 15.80 -25.17
CA ASN A 268 7.28 16.42 -24.22
C ASN A 268 7.93 16.62 -22.84
N LYS A 269 8.79 17.62 -22.71
CA LYS A 269 9.30 18.07 -21.40
C LYS A 269 8.14 18.36 -20.42
N LYS A 270 6.96 18.74 -20.93
CA LYS A 270 5.76 19.03 -20.18
C LYS A 270 5.11 17.78 -19.54
N LEU A 271 5.09 16.63 -20.26
CA LEU A 271 4.59 15.35 -19.73
C LEU A 271 5.44 14.86 -18.54
N LYS A 272 6.74 15.11 -18.56
CA LYS A 272 7.64 14.77 -17.45
C LYS A 272 7.38 15.64 -16.21
N THR A 273 7.07 16.90 -16.40
CA THR A 273 6.75 17.85 -15.34
C THR A 273 5.39 17.51 -14.75
N ASP A 274 4.35 17.30 -15.56
CA ASP A 274 2.98 17.09 -15.13
C ASP A 274 2.80 15.77 -14.33
N VAL A 275 3.51 14.69 -14.68
CA VAL A 275 3.42 13.39 -13.97
C VAL A 275 4.28 13.37 -12.69
N LEU A 276 5.39 14.11 -12.64
CA LEU A 276 6.22 14.28 -11.44
C LEU A 276 5.59 15.29 -10.48
N GLU A 277 5.05 16.42 -10.99
CA GLU A 277 4.25 17.37 -10.22
C GLU A 277 2.99 16.71 -9.64
N TRP A 278 2.48 15.66 -10.24
CA TRP A 278 1.36 14.89 -9.71
C TRP A 278 1.68 14.22 -8.36
N CYS A 279 2.86 13.67 -8.22
CA CYS A 279 3.33 13.16 -6.92
C CYS A 279 3.61 14.30 -5.95
N ASP A 280 4.08 15.45 -6.46
CA ASP A 280 4.44 16.64 -5.67
C ASP A 280 3.22 17.54 -5.39
N ILE A 281 2.27 17.68 -6.31
CA ILE A 281 1.00 18.42 -6.10
C ILE A 281 0.14 17.73 -5.06
N ILE A 282 0.02 16.40 -5.06
CA ILE A 282 -0.65 15.65 -3.99
C ILE A 282 0.05 15.90 -2.65
N SER A 283 1.38 16.06 -2.66
CA SER A 283 2.17 16.41 -1.47
C SER A 283 2.02 17.89 -1.07
N MET A 284 1.95 18.82 -2.04
CA MET A 284 1.86 20.28 -1.79
C MET A 284 0.43 20.75 -1.49
N GLU A 285 -0.60 20.22 -2.13
CA GLU A 285 -1.99 20.52 -1.79
C GLU A 285 -2.33 20.02 -0.37
N SER A 286 -1.72 18.91 0.06
CA SER A 286 -1.84 18.47 1.46
C SER A 286 -1.18 19.46 2.44
N LYS A 287 -0.08 20.10 2.05
CA LYS A 287 0.57 21.15 2.84
C LYS A 287 -0.20 22.49 2.80
N LYS A 288 -0.90 22.77 1.70
CA LYS A 288 -1.69 23.99 1.52
C LYS A 288 -3.03 23.92 2.24
N MET A 289 -3.76 22.79 2.16
CA MET A 289 -4.98 22.57 2.95
C MET A 289 -4.71 22.56 4.46
N SER A 290 -3.55 22.05 4.89
CA SER A 290 -3.13 22.17 6.30
C SER A 290 -2.74 23.59 6.72
N ARG A 291 -2.48 24.51 5.78
CA ARG A 291 -2.24 25.96 6.03
C ARG A 291 -3.52 26.75 6.00
N ASP A 292 -4.45 26.47 5.09
CA ASP A 292 -5.70 27.22 4.93
C ASP A 292 -6.72 26.90 6.03
N THR A 293 -6.63 25.73 6.67
CA THR A 293 -7.36 25.40 7.90
C THR A 293 -6.85 26.20 9.11
N LYS A 294 -5.69 26.90 8.98
CA LYS A 294 -5.11 27.74 10.04
C LYS A 294 -5.53 29.22 9.99
N ILE A 295 -6.24 29.65 8.96
CA ILE A 295 -6.56 31.07 8.76
C ILE A 295 -7.99 31.43 9.20
N ASN A 296 -8.85 30.44 9.53
CA ASN A 296 -10.25 30.66 9.92
C ASN A 296 -10.63 30.01 11.26
N ILE A 297 -9.79 30.16 12.29
CA ILE A 297 -10.18 29.96 13.71
C ILE A 297 -9.64 31.12 14.51
#